data_533564f20f6855ced0877f088d2e97bf
#
_entry.id   533564f20f6855ced0877f088d2e97bf
#
_cell.length_a   1.000
_cell.length_b   1.000
_cell.length_c   1.000
_cell.angle_alpha   90.00
_cell.angle_beta   90.00
_cell.angle_gamma   90.00
#
_symmetry.space_group_name_H-M   'P 1'
#
loop_
_entity.id
_entity.type
_entity.pdbx_description
1 polymer ?
#
loop_
_entity_poly.entity_id
_entity_poly.type
_entity_poly.pdbx_seq_one_letter_code
_entity_poly.pdbx_strand_id
1 'polypeptide(L)'
;MRRLAFFRLVYRASHLLRERLTATGLVLGALTAFAGAFGLDTQANLAYVLFSLGTCFLVVDTLAVTLLRIRAPRLAARRYLPDFVTAGEPARYRIEIWNRGPKPARTCGLAEELGQPWPEAAALAGFRAAVATNRFDRRVGYPAFVNMLRRLRAVEVERGNVPRLLPGQRTVVELAIAPIARGLASFRRLSLVLCGPLGLVEARVPVTAERGKLPVLPDRTPVDLPPVATHRLFQPGGIALAQHVGDSEEFRCLRDYRPGDPLRSIHWRSFARMGKPIVREFQEEFFSRQALVLDTSAPYPFAPGFERAISMAAWLIARPRDAESLLDLVFVGDRVHRLTAGRSLGSTDMLLRVLATLVPTPADSIGSLLTVLERHADQVASIVAIFLAWDDVRRKVVQRLLARGIRPTVLVIEAGPDSAVVDDAAFTGILRRIAVPAAVSPSLAP
;
A
#
# COMPACT_ATOMS: atom_id res chain seq x y z
N MET A 1 11.20 -17.26 -18.05
CA MET A 1 11.34 -17.99 -16.77
C MET A 1 12.79 -18.14 -16.29
N ARG A 2 13.75 -18.59 -17.09
CA ARG A 2 15.17 -18.83 -16.67
C ARG A 2 15.86 -17.60 -16.06
N ARG A 3 15.67 -16.39 -16.62
CA ARG A 3 16.27 -15.14 -16.09
C ARG A 3 15.77 -14.77 -14.70
N LEU A 4 14.48 -14.95 -14.41
CA LEU A 4 13.93 -14.66 -13.09
C LEU A 4 14.47 -15.61 -12.01
N ALA A 5 14.62 -16.91 -12.33
CA ALA A 5 15.24 -17.89 -11.44
C ALA A 5 16.69 -17.51 -11.13
N PHE A 6 17.45 -17.07 -12.16
CA PHE A 6 18.81 -16.58 -11.98
C PHE A 6 18.86 -15.32 -11.09
N PHE A 7 17.99 -14.33 -11.29
CA PHE A 7 17.93 -13.15 -10.43
C PHE A 7 17.59 -13.49 -8.98
N ARG A 8 16.67 -14.43 -8.77
CA ARG A 8 16.33 -14.94 -7.43
C ARG A 8 17.55 -15.63 -6.77
N LEU A 9 18.32 -16.39 -7.55
CA LEU A 9 19.53 -17.06 -7.06
C LEU A 9 20.60 -16.02 -6.66
N VAL A 10 20.92 -15.09 -7.56
CA VAL A 10 21.89 -14.02 -7.31
C VAL A 10 21.48 -13.16 -6.11
N TYR A 11 20.18 -12.82 -6.02
CA TYR A 11 19.65 -12.06 -4.90
C TYR A 11 19.82 -12.83 -3.58
N ARG A 12 19.46 -14.12 -3.56
CA ARG A 12 19.65 -14.96 -2.35
C ARG A 12 21.11 -15.06 -1.94
N ALA A 13 21.99 -15.27 -2.90
CA ALA A 13 23.44 -15.36 -2.62
C ALA A 13 23.99 -14.04 -2.09
N SER A 14 23.67 -12.91 -2.74
CA SER A 14 24.10 -11.58 -2.27
C SER A 14 23.50 -11.21 -0.91
N HIS A 15 22.25 -11.59 -0.66
CA HIS A 15 21.59 -11.36 0.63
C HIS A 15 22.23 -12.19 1.74
N LEU A 16 22.54 -13.47 1.49
CA LEU A 16 23.25 -14.32 2.45
C LEU A 16 24.63 -13.77 2.78
N LEU A 17 25.38 -13.29 1.79
CA LEU A 17 26.68 -12.64 2.00
C LEU A 17 26.55 -11.38 2.89
N ARG A 18 25.62 -10.50 2.55
CA ARG A 18 25.35 -9.26 3.30
C ARG A 18 24.77 -9.50 4.71
N GLU A 19 24.17 -10.65 4.94
CA GLU A 19 23.65 -11.05 6.26
C GLU A 19 24.73 -11.66 7.16
N ARG A 20 25.80 -12.16 6.58
CA ARG A 20 26.86 -12.82 7.30
C ARG A 20 28.14 -12.02 7.41
N LEU A 21 28.41 -11.13 6.48
CA LEU A 21 29.60 -10.29 6.47
C LEU A 21 29.23 -8.83 6.71
N THR A 22 29.99 -8.16 7.55
CA THR A 22 29.91 -6.71 7.69
C THR A 22 30.49 -6.01 6.45
N ALA A 23 30.34 -4.70 6.32
CA ALA A 23 30.98 -3.95 5.24
C ALA A 23 32.51 -4.15 5.24
N THR A 24 33.13 -4.10 6.41
CA THR A 24 34.56 -4.36 6.59
C THR A 24 34.93 -5.80 6.23
N GLY A 25 34.11 -6.76 6.63
CA GLY A 25 34.27 -8.18 6.27
C GLY A 25 34.17 -8.44 4.77
N LEU A 26 33.26 -7.74 4.06
CA LEU A 26 33.16 -7.83 2.60
C LEU A 26 34.40 -7.26 1.90
N VAL A 27 34.90 -6.10 2.34
CA VAL A 27 36.10 -5.50 1.78
C VAL A 27 37.32 -6.40 2.02
N LEU A 28 37.52 -6.88 3.26
CA LEU A 28 38.60 -7.79 3.57
C LEU A 28 38.50 -9.09 2.80
N GLY A 29 37.30 -9.67 2.69
CA GLY A 29 37.04 -10.88 1.89
C GLY A 29 37.37 -10.69 0.42
N ALA A 30 37.01 -9.55 -0.16
CA ALA A 30 37.36 -9.23 -1.55
C ALA A 30 38.89 -9.06 -1.75
N LEU A 31 39.55 -8.35 -0.83
CA LEU A 31 41.01 -8.19 -0.86
C LEU A 31 41.74 -9.56 -0.69
N THR A 32 41.26 -10.37 0.24
CA THR A 32 41.77 -11.72 0.45
C THR A 32 41.60 -12.61 -0.78
N ALA A 33 40.41 -12.58 -1.42
CA ALA A 33 40.15 -13.33 -2.65
C ALA A 33 41.03 -12.82 -3.81
N PHE A 34 41.25 -11.51 -3.91
CA PHE A 34 42.12 -10.93 -4.91
C PHE A 34 43.61 -11.33 -4.65
N ALA A 35 44.08 -11.23 -3.42
CA ALA A 35 45.42 -11.66 -3.04
C ALA A 35 45.62 -13.17 -3.31
N GLY A 36 44.57 -14.00 -3.07
CA GLY A 36 44.61 -15.43 -3.37
C GLY A 36 44.71 -15.76 -4.85
N ALA A 37 44.08 -14.97 -5.71
CA ALA A 37 44.17 -15.15 -7.17
C ALA A 37 45.59 -14.96 -7.73
N PHE A 38 46.38 -14.08 -7.08
CA PHE A 38 47.78 -13.80 -7.45
C PHE A 38 48.80 -14.47 -6.56
N GLY A 39 48.44 -14.92 -5.37
CA GLY A 39 49.31 -15.41 -4.33
C GLY A 39 49.35 -16.95 -4.17
N LEU A 40 48.76 -17.72 -5.10
CA LEU A 40 48.89 -19.17 -5.13
C LEU A 40 50.32 -19.61 -5.50
N ASP A 41 51.09 -18.73 -6.12
CA ASP A 41 52.52 -18.94 -6.31
C ASP A 41 53.26 -18.56 -5.03
N THR A 42 53.84 -19.56 -4.33
CA THR A 42 54.57 -19.41 -3.08
C THR A 42 55.83 -18.56 -3.21
N GLN A 43 56.27 -18.25 -4.41
CA GLN A 43 57.39 -17.35 -4.66
C GLN A 43 57.00 -15.85 -4.59
N ALA A 44 55.70 -15.50 -4.70
CA ALA A 44 55.17 -14.17 -4.51
C ALA A 44 54.90 -13.88 -3.02
N ASN A 45 55.93 -13.76 -2.19
CA ASN A 45 55.87 -13.72 -0.75
C ASN A 45 54.83 -12.77 -0.15
N LEU A 46 54.66 -11.55 -0.71
CA LEU A 46 53.75 -10.56 -0.14
C LEU A 46 52.26 -10.90 -0.39
N ALA A 47 51.90 -11.33 -1.60
CA ALA A 47 50.51 -11.72 -1.91
C ALA A 47 50.06 -12.95 -1.13
N TYR A 48 50.96 -13.95 -0.97
CA TYR A 48 50.69 -15.12 -0.15
C TYR A 48 50.50 -14.77 1.35
N VAL A 49 51.34 -13.88 1.90
CA VAL A 49 51.23 -13.42 3.30
C VAL A 49 49.89 -12.66 3.50
N LEU A 50 49.51 -11.76 2.60
CA LEU A 50 48.22 -11.05 2.67
C LEU A 50 47.04 -12.01 2.58
N PHE A 51 47.10 -13.02 1.66
CA PHE A 51 46.06 -14.02 1.55
C PHE A 51 45.93 -14.88 2.81
N SER A 52 47.05 -15.37 3.36
CA SER A 52 47.05 -16.21 4.55
C SER A 52 46.55 -15.45 5.79
N LEU A 53 47.01 -14.20 5.97
CA LEU A 53 46.59 -13.32 7.07
C LEU A 53 45.11 -12.98 6.99
N GLY A 54 44.63 -12.56 5.81
CA GLY A 54 43.20 -12.24 5.60
C GLY A 54 42.30 -13.45 5.81
N THR A 55 42.71 -14.62 5.32
CA THR A 55 42.02 -15.89 5.57
C THR A 55 41.99 -16.24 7.04
N CYS A 56 43.09 -16.09 7.74
CA CYS A 56 43.18 -16.33 9.18
C CYS A 56 42.20 -15.45 9.97
N PHE A 57 42.13 -14.13 9.70
CA PHE A 57 41.20 -13.25 10.35
C PHE A 57 39.73 -13.62 10.10
N LEU A 58 39.37 -13.97 8.86
CA LEU A 58 38.00 -14.37 8.52
C LEU A 58 37.65 -15.72 9.20
N VAL A 59 38.56 -16.67 9.27
CA VAL A 59 38.35 -17.97 9.94
C VAL A 59 38.18 -17.78 11.44
N VAL A 60 39.07 -17.03 12.07
CA VAL A 60 39.02 -16.76 13.53
C VAL A 60 37.72 -16.06 13.90
N ASP A 61 37.32 -15.02 13.16
CA ASP A 61 36.09 -14.28 13.46
C ASP A 61 34.84 -15.17 13.21
N THR A 62 34.84 -15.99 12.15
CA THR A 62 33.76 -16.94 11.88
C THR A 62 33.62 -17.98 13.00
N LEU A 63 34.73 -18.51 13.50
CA LEU A 63 34.74 -19.44 14.62
C LEU A 63 34.21 -18.80 15.89
N ALA A 64 34.69 -17.59 16.20
CA ALA A 64 34.24 -16.82 17.36
C ALA A 64 32.73 -16.55 17.30
N VAL A 65 32.20 -16.06 16.15
CA VAL A 65 30.76 -15.81 15.94
C VAL A 65 29.94 -17.09 16.07
N THR A 66 30.45 -18.21 15.56
CA THR A 66 29.79 -19.52 15.69
C THR A 66 29.68 -19.94 17.16
N LEU A 67 30.73 -19.76 17.94
CA LEU A 67 30.71 -20.00 19.39
C LEU A 67 29.72 -19.06 20.12
N LEU A 68 29.69 -17.78 19.75
CA LEU A 68 28.72 -16.83 20.29
C LEU A 68 27.29 -17.25 19.97
N ARG A 69 27.02 -17.72 18.75
CA ARG A 69 25.72 -18.23 18.33
C ARG A 69 25.25 -19.43 19.15
N ILE A 70 26.13 -20.41 19.41
CA ILE A 70 25.83 -21.60 20.22
C ILE A 70 25.51 -21.18 21.68
N ARG A 71 26.17 -20.15 22.16
CA ARG A 71 25.99 -19.63 23.53
C ARG A 71 24.94 -18.51 23.63
N ALA A 72 24.23 -18.22 22.54
CA ALA A 72 23.27 -17.12 22.48
C ALA A 72 22.16 -17.26 23.53
N PRO A 73 21.73 -16.14 24.14
CA PRO A 73 20.64 -16.16 25.09
C PRO A 73 19.30 -16.48 24.40
N ARG A 74 18.39 -17.10 25.15
CA ARG A 74 17.04 -17.39 24.67
C ARG A 74 16.16 -16.17 24.92
N LEU A 75 15.98 -15.33 23.88
CA LEU A 75 15.10 -14.17 23.95
C LEU A 75 13.75 -14.46 23.33
N ALA A 76 12.73 -13.83 23.87
CA ALA A 76 11.42 -13.75 23.26
C ALA A 76 11.02 -12.27 23.11
N ALA A 77 10.16 -11.99 22.14
CA ALA A 77 9.73 -10.63 21.91
C ALA A 77 8.27 -10.55 21.47
N ARG A 78 7.66 -9.41 21.74
CA ARG A 78 6.32 -9.06 21.27
C ARG A 78 6.39 -7.75 20.52
N ARG A 79 5.83 -7.73 19.30
CA ARG A 79 5.73 -6.53 18.46
C ARG A 79 4.45 -5.78 18.75
N TYR A 80 4.55 -4.46 18.88
CA TYR A 80 3.41 -3.55 18.93
C TYR A 80 3.43 -2.71 17.66
N LEU A 81 2.88 -3.30 16.59
CA LEU A 81 2.76 -2.63 15.29
C LEU A 81 1.58 -1.66 15.32
N PRO A 82 1.66 -0.50 14.66
CA PRO A 82 0.51 0.35 14.43
C PRO A 82 -0.51 -0.35 13.51
N ASP A 83 -1.76 0.11 13.52
CA ASP A 83 -2.81 -0.45 12.69
C ASP A 83 -2.56 -0.26 11.20
N PHE A 84 -1.88 0.81 10.82
CA PHE A 84 -1.40 1.14 9.48
C PHE A 84 -0.28 2.18 9.52
N VAL A 85 0.41 2.37 8.41
CA VAL A 85 1.34 3.47 8.14
C VAL A 85 1.07 4.02 6.74
N THR A 86 1.48 5.26 6.46
CA THR A 86 1.33 5.89 5.13
C THR A 86 2.64 5.81 4.36
N ALA A 87 2.59 5.53 3.06
CA ALA A 87 3.77 5.51 2.19
C ALA A 87 4.44 6.90 2.18
N GLY A 88 5.78 6.91 2.31
CA GLY A 88 6.56 8.15 2.37
C GLY A 88 6.65 8.82 3.74
N GLU A 89 5.84 8.43 4.72
CA GLU A 89 5.87 8.99 6.07
C GLU A 89 6.65 8.06 7.01
N PRO A 90 7.80 8.48 7.58
CA PRO A 90 8.54 7.65 8.51
C PRO A 90 7.72 7.38 9.78
N ALA A 91 7.76 6.14 10.24
CA ALA A 91 7.03 5.68 11.42
C ALA A 91 7.94 4.92 12.37
N ARG A 92 7.48 4.68 13.59
CA ARG A 92 8.18 3.87 14.60
C ARG A 92 7.21 2.87 15.21
N TYR A 93 7.74 1.75 15.64
CA TYR A 93 7.00 0.77 16.40
C TYR A 93 7.83 0.22 17.55
N ARG A 94 7.18 -0.38 18.52
CA ARG A 94 7.80 -0.87 19.75
C ARG A 94 7.90 -2.38 19.74
N ILE A 95 9.02 -2.88 20.25
CA ILE A 95 9.25 -4.29 20.48
C ILE A 95 9.60 -4.46 21.96
N GLU A 96 8.78 -5.18 22.69
CA GLU A 96 9.10 -5.63 24.04
C GLU A 96 9.91 -6.93 23.93
N ILE A 97 11.11 -6.93 24.54
CA ILE A 97 12.03 -8.07 24.51
C ILE A 97 12.28 -8.50 25.94
N TRP A 98 12.27 -9.80 26.20
CA TRP A 98 12.60 -10.36 27.50
C TRP A 98 13.53 -11.56 27.40
N ASN A 99 14.43 -11.68 28.36
CA ASN A 99 15.37 -12.78 28.45
C ASN A 99 14.75 -13.95 29.21
N ARG A 100 14.40 -15.02 28.48
CA ARG A 100 13.89 -16.27 29.03
C ARG A 100 14.97 -17.28 29.42
N GLY A 101 16.23 -16.98 29.05
CA GLY A 101 17.34 -17.85 29.32
C GLY A 101 17.98 -17.59 30.68
N PRO A 102 18.80 -18.56 31.17
CA PRO A 102 19.53 -18.41 32.42
C PRO A 102 20.80 -17.53 32.31
N LYS A 103 21.20 -17.16 31.08
CA LYS A 103 22.39 -16.38 30.81
C LYS A 103 22.06 -14.95 30.47
N PRO A 104 22.87 -13.95 30.90
CA PRO A 104 22.68 -12.58 30.49
C PRO A 104 22.91 -12.43 28.97
N ALA A 105 22.07 -11.64 28.32
CA ALA A 105 22.31 -11.18 26.95
C ALA A 105 23.26 -9.99 26.97
N ARG A 106 24.27 -10.01 26.12
CA ARG A 106 25.13 -8.85 25.89
C ARG A 106 24.41 -7.85 24.98
N THR A 107 24.90 -6.64 24.91
CA THR A 107 24.44 -5.66 23.91
C THR A 107 24.62 -6.25 22.51
N CYS A 108 23.55 -6.26 21.73
CA CYS A 108 23.53 -6.86 20.38
C CYS A 108 22.57 -6.10 19.47
N GLY A 109 22.80 -6.23 18.18
CA GLY A 109 21.88 -5.67 17.18
C GLY A 109 20.55 -6.44 17.12
N LEU A 110 19.52 -5.77 16.66
CA LEU A 110 18.19 -6.34 16.39
C LEU A 110 17.84 -6.09 14.93
N ALA A 111 17.48 -7.12 14.20
CA ALA A 111 17.13 -7.01 12.80
C ALA A 111 15.80 -7.73 12.50
N GLU A 112 14.94 -7.08 11.74
CA GLU A 112 13.71 -7.66 11.20
C GLU A 112 13.95 -8.32 9.86
N GLU A 113 13.38 -9.51 9.70
CA GLU A 113 13.31 -10.20 8.43
C GLU A 113 11.89 -10.08 7.87
N LEU A 114 11.76 -9.28 6.82
CA LEU A 114 10.51 -9.08 6.13
C LEU A 114 10.21 -10.22 5.15
N GLY A 115 8.93 -10.41 4.85
CA GLY A 115 8.50 -11.31 3.78
C GLY A 115 9.12 -10.92 2.44
N GLN A 116 9.37 -11.90 1.60
CA GLN A 116 9.92 -11.68 0.25
C GLN A 116 8.89 -12.07 -0.80
N PRO A 117 7.99 -11.15 -1.17
CA PRO A 117 7.09 -11.36 -2.29
C PRO A 117 7.90 -11.29 -3.59
N TRP A 118 7.95 -12.42 -4.31
CA TRP A 118 8.67 -12.47 -5.57
C TRP A 118 7.86 -11.85 -6.69
N PRO A 119 8.44 -10.96 -7.53
CA PRO A 119 7.74 -10.38 -8.66
C PRO A 119 7.39 -11.45 -9.71
N GLU A 120 6.28 -11.23 -10.39
CA GLU A 120 5.89 -12.01 -11.56
C GLU A 120 6.69 -11.59 -12.79
N ALA A 121 6.89 -12.51 -13.73
CA ALA A 121 7.73 -12.28 -14.90
C ALA A 121 7.18 -11.17 -15.82
N ALA A 122 5.87 -11.15 -16.04
CA ALA A 122 5.20 -10.14 -16.86
C ALA A 122 5.29 -8.74 -16.24
N ALA A 123 4.99 -8.64 -14.94
CA ALA A 123 5.07 -7.41 -14.17
C ALA A 123 6.50 -6.83 -14.15
N LEU A 124 7.51 -7.71 -13.99
CA LEU A 124 8.91 -7.29 -14.02
C LEU A 124 9.34 -6.80 -15.40
N ALA A 125 8.84 -7.40 -16.49
CA ALA A 125 9.19 -6.97 -17.84
C ALA A 125 8.70 -5.55 -18.13
N GLY A 126 7.45 -5.22 -17.80
CA GLY A 126 6.89 -3.88 -17.94
C GLY A 126 7.62 -2.84 -17.05
N PHE A 127 7.82 -3.19 -15.78
CA PHE A 127 8.53 -2.32 -14.84
C PHE A 127 9.97 -2.03 -15.27
N ARG A 128 10.70 -3.02 -15.79
CA ARG A 128 12.06 -2.85 -16.29
C ARG A 128 12.13 -1.86 -17.46
N ALA A 129 11.18 -1.93 -18.39
CA ALA A 129 11.15 -1.04 -19.54
C ALA A 129 10.98 0.44 -19.12
N ALA A 130 10.23 0.68 -18.04
CA ALA A 130 9.94 2.02 -17.55
C ALA A 130 11.02 2.62 -16.64
N VAL A 131 11.71 1.80 -15.84
CA VAL A 131 12.62 2.28 -14.78
C VAL A 131 14.08 2.29 -15.22
N ALA A 132 14.43 1.61 -16.32
CA ALA A 132 15.81 1.54 -16.78
C ALA A 132 16.34 2.92 -17.25
N THR A 133 17.26 3.50 -16.47
CA THR A 133 17.86 4.81 -16.71
C THR A 133 18.93 4.80 -17.81
N ASN A 134 19.61 3.66 -18.01
CA ASN A 134 20.68 3.52 -18.97
C ASN A 134 20.58 2.21 -19.79
N ARG A 135 21.37 2.11 -20.86
CA ARG A 135 21.39 0.91 -21.74
C ARG A 135 21.85 -0.35 -21.00
N PHE A 136 22.76 -0.22 -20.05
CA PHE A 136 23.26 -1.34 -19.25
C PHE A 136 22.17 -1.91 -18.34
N ASP A 137 21.48 -1.07 -17.58
CA ASP A 137 20.36 -1.49 -16.70
C ASP A 137 19.25 -2.15 -17.50
N ARG A 138 18.97 -1.58 -18.71
CA ARG A 138 18.00 -2.15 -19.64
C ARG A 138 18.38 -3.54 -20.11
N ARG A 139 19.71 -3.80 -20.31
CA ARG A 139 20.22 -5.09 -20.76
C ARG A 139 20.29 -6.11 -19.62
N VAL A 140 20.82 -5.72 -18.45
CA VAL A 140 21.00 -6.59 -17.27
C VAL A 140 19.67 -6.87 -16.59
N GLY A 141 18.90 -5.83 -16.26
CA GLY A 141 17.56 -5.93 -15.63
C GLY A 141 17.56 -6.31 -14.15
N TYR A 142 18.72 -6.56 -13.54
CA TYR A 142 18.84 -6.89 -12.13
C TYR A 142 18.52 -5.71 -11.19
N PRO A 143 18.96 -4.46 -11.47
CA PRO A 143 18.59 -3.31 -10.67
C PRO A 143 17.07 -3.08 -10.61
N ALA A 144 16.37 -3.24 -11.75
CA ALA A 144 14.92 -3.16 -11.79
C ALA A 144 14.24 -4.26 -10.95
N PHE A 145 14.79 -5.48 -10.97
CA PHE A 145 14.31 -6.59 -10.12
C PHE A 145 14.46 -6.26 -8.63
N VAL A 146 15.60 -5.73 -8.19
CA VAL A 146 15.84 -5.35 -6.79
C VAL A 146 14.92 -4.20 -6.37
N ASN A 147 14.75 -3.18 -7.21
CA ASN A 147 13.86 -2.06 -6.95
C ASN A 147 12.39 -2.52 -6.84
N MET A 148 11.93 -3.36 -7.75
CA MET A 148 10.58 -3.92 -7.68
C MET A 148 10.37 -4.75 -6.42
N LEU A 149 11.35 -5.58 -6.03
CA LEU A 149 11.29 -6.36 -4.80
C LEU A 149 11.22 -5.48 -3.55
N ARG A 150 11.97 -4.37 -3.55
CA ARG A 150 11.96 -3.36 -2.49
C ARG A 150 10.57 -2.73 -2.34
N ARG A 151 9.94 -2.33 -3.45
CA ARG A 151 8.57 -1.79 -3.46
C ARG A 151 7.52 -2.82 -3.02
N LEU A 152 7.65 -4.07 -3.46
CA LEU A 152 6.74 -5.16 -3.06
C LEU A 152 6.82 -5.49 -1.55
N ARG A 153 7.94 -5.22 -0.89
CA ARG A 153 8.06 -5.33 0.57
C ARG A 153 7.32 -4.24 1.32
N ALA A 154 7.03 -3.15 0.64
CA ALA A 154 6.35 -1.95 1.11
C ALA A 154 7.12 -1.12 2.16
N VAL A 155 7.94 -1.74 3.01
CA VAL A 155 8.67 -1.06 4.08
C VAL A 155 10.14 -1.50 4.14
N GLU A 156 10.98 -0.61 4.66
CA GLU A 156 12.31 -0.92 5.19
C GLU A 156 12.31 -0.67 6.70
N VAL A 157 13.02 -1.51 7.43
CA VAL A 157 13.13 -1.41 8.88
C VAL A 157 14.60 -1.23 9.23
N GLU A 158 14.91 -0.22 10.00
CA GLU A 158 16.26 0.01 10.50
C GLU A 158 16.64 -1.02 11.55
N ARG A 159 17.95 -1.28 11.67
CA ARG A 159 18.47 -2.14 12.73
C ARG A 159 18.37 -1.40 14.07
N GLY A 160 17.87 -2.07 15.09
CA GLY A 160 17.88 -1.57 16.46
C GLY A 160 19.02 -2.14 17.27
N ASN A 161 19.17 -1.64 18.50
CA ASN A 161 20.12 -2.16 19.48
C ASN A 161 19.37 -2.63 20.72
N VAL A 162 19.68 -3.84 21.17
CA VAL A 162 19.19 -4.41 22.42
C VAL A 162 20.27 -4.17 23.49
N PRO A 163 19.95 -3.49 24.60
CA PRO A 163 20.90 -3.31 25.70
C PRO A 163 21.18 -4.65 26.39
N ARG A 164 22.16 -4.66 27.29
CA ARG A 164 22.42 -5.85 28.11
C ARG A 164 21.20 -6.19 28.95
N LEU A 165 20.74 -7.46 28.86
CA LEU A 165 19.57 -7.96 29.58
C LEU A 165 19.96 -9.10 30.53
N LEU A 166 19.67 -8.95 31.80
CA LEU A 166 19.82 -10.01 32.82
C LEU A 166 18.70 -11.07 32.61
N PRO A 167 18.90 -12.29 33.15
CA PRO A 167 17.85 -13.31 33.16
C PRO A 167 16.55 -12.77 33.74
N GLY A 168 15.42 -13.00 33.05
CA GLY A 168 14.10 -12.50 33.44
C GLY A 168 13.82 -11.01 33.17
N GLN A 169 14.83 -10.21 32.84
CA GLN A 169 14.67 -8.79 32.57
C GLN A 169 13.94 -8.54 31.25
N ARG A 170 13.15 -7.45 31.19
CA ARG A 170 12.44 -6.96 30.01
C ARG A 170 12.96 -5.57 29.63
N THR A 171 12.91 -5.29 28.36
CA THR A 171 13.19 -3.96 27.79
C THR A 171 12.29 -3.69 26.59
N VAL A 172 12.09 -2.41 26.28
CA VAL A 172 11.39 -1.97 25.09
C VAL A 172 12.39 -1.32 24.15
N VAL A 173 12.39 -1.75 22.90
CA VAL A 173 13.22 -1.20 21.82
C VAL A 173 12.29 -0.60 20.78
N GLU A 174 12.56 0.62 20.36
CA GLU A 174 11.87 1.26 19.24
C GLU A 174 12.66 1.06 17.95
N LEU A 175 11.97 0.65 16.91
CA LEU A 175 12.52 0.53 15.55
C LEU A 175 11.85 1.52 14.62
N ALA A 176 12.65 2.15 13.77
CA ALA A 176 12.17 3.02 12.70
C ALA A 176 11.74 2.18 11.49
N ILE A 177 10.61 2.56 10.91
CA ILE A 177 10.08 2.02 9.66
C ILE A 177 10.09 3.13 8.63
N ALA A 178 10.66 2.86 7.47
CA ALA A 178 10.54 3.69 6.27
C ALA A 178 9.57 3.04 5.28
N PRO A 179 8.30 3.48 5.20
CA PRO A 179 7.35 2.99 4.22
C PRO A 179 7.71 3.54 2.83
N ILE A 180 8.06 2.63 1.89
CA ILE A 180 8.57 3.00 0.55
C ILE A 180 7.45 3.03 -0.48
N ALA A 181 6.51 2.09 -0.36
CA ALA A 181 5.40 1.94 -1.29
C ALA A 181 4.18 1.42 -0.53
N ARG A 182 2.99 1.69 -1.07
CA ARG A 182 1.77 1.09 -0.53
C ARG A 182 1.78 -0.44 -0.67
N GLY A 183 1.12 -1.13 0.22
CA GLY A 183 1.05 -2.58 0.19
C GLY A 183 0.80 -3.21 1.55
N LEU A 184 1.16 -4.48 1.67
CA LEU A 184 1.07 -5.24 2.91
C LEU A 184 2.46 -5.73 3.33
N ALA A 185 3.09 -5.05 4.27
CA ALA A 185 4.36 -5.49 4.84
C ALA A 185 4.15 -6.70 5.75
N SER A 186 4.98 -7.73 5.57
CA SER A 186 4.91 -8.96 6.36
C SER A 186 6.17 -9.12 7.20
N PHE A 187 6.03 -9.10 8.53
CA PHE A 187 7.11 -9.33 9.49
C PHE A 187 7.19 -10.82 9.79
N ARG A 188 8.24 -11.49 9.29
CA ARG A 188 8.36 -12.95 9.38
C ARG A 188 9.15 -13.40 10.58
N ARG A 189 10.35 -12.85 10.76
CA ARG A 189 11.29 -13.27 11.79
C ARG A 189 11.98 -12.06 12.39
N LEU A 190 12.18 -12.09 13.69
CA LEU A 190 13.04 -11.17 14.42
C LEU A 190 14.31 -11.90 14.78
N SER A 191 15.46 -11.28 14.60
CA SER A 191 16.77 -11.89 14.86
C SER A 191 17.68 -10.94 15.63
N LEU A 192 18.43 -11.51 16.57
CA LEU A 192 19.56 -10.81 17.15
C LEU A 192 20.73 -10.87 16.17
N VAL A 193 21.45 -9.80 16.04
CA VAL A 193 22.67 -9.68 15.26
C VAL A 193 23.87 -9.68 16.22
N LEU A 194 24.64 -10.73 16.16
CA LEU A 194 25.85 -10.90 16.96
C LEU A 194 27.06 -10.68 16.05
N CYS A 195 27.91 -9.72 16.37
CA CYS A 195 29.14 -9.47 15.64
C CYS A 195 30.31 -10.21 16.29
N GLY A 196 31.23 -10.68 15.47
CA GLY A 196 32.48 -11.25 15.94
C GLY A 196 33.39 -10.22 16.59
N PRO A 197 34.42 -10.65 17.34
CA PRO A 197 35.35 -9.75 18.02
C PRO A 197 36.14 -8.85 17.06
N LEU A 198 36.38 -9.30 15.83
CA LEU A 198 37.03 -8.48 14.80
C LEU A 198 36.03 -7.65 13.98
N GLY A 199 34.73 -7.85 14.17
CA GLY A 199 33.69 -7.12 13.47
C GLY A 199 33.59 -7.44 11.97
N LEU A 200 34.10 -8.58 11.52
CA LEU A 200 34.11 -9.00 10.11
C LEU A 200 32.88 -9.84 9.74
N VAL A 201 32.42 -10.66 10.69
CA VAL A 201 31.33 -11.64 10.49
C VAL A 201 30.21 -11.38 11.46
N GLU A 202 28.97 -11.51 10.98
CA GLU A 202 27.76 -11.44 11.78
C GLU A 202 27.04 -12.81 11.84
N ALA A 203 26.45 -13.13 12.98
CA ALA A 203 25.51 -14.23 13.09
C ALA A 203 24.14 -13.74 13.48
N ARG A 204 23.10 -14.27 12.84
CA ARG A 204 21.71 -14.01 13.19
C ARG A 204 21.15 -15.15 14.03
N VAL A 205 20.65 -14.81 15.20
CA VAL A 205 20.01 -15.73 16.13
C VAL A 205 18.52 -15.41 16.19
N PRO A 206 17.64 -16.35 15.83
CA PRO A 206 16.22 -16.09 15.83
C PRO A 206 15.70 -15.81 17.24
N VAL A 207 14.85 -14.80 17.37
CA VAL A 207 14.08 -14.48 18.57
C VAL A 207 12.67 -15.03 18.41
N THR A 208 12.14 -15.66 19.46
CA THR A 208 10.74 -16.11 19.46
C THR A 208 9.82 -14.90 19.45
N ALA A 209 9.17 -14.64 18.33
CA ALA A 209 8.22 -13.56 18.16
C ALA A 209 7.12 -13.96 17.19
N GLU A 210 5.90 -13.46 17.42
CA GLU A 210 4.77 -13.68 16.52
C GLU A 210 4.99 -12.98 15.18
N ARG A 211 4.40 -13.56 14.12
CA ARG A 211 4.40 -12.91 12.80
C ARG A 211 3.43 -11.73 12.82
N GLY A 212 3.79 -10.66 12.10
CA GLY A 212 2.96 -9.47 11.98
C GLY A 212 2.69 -9.11 10.52
N LYS A 213 1.59 -8.41 10.29
CA LYS A 213 1.25 -7.80 9.01
C LYS A 213 0.95 -6.33 9.28
N LEU A 214 1.49 -5.44 8.44
CA LEU A 214 1.29 -4.01 8.56
C LEU A 214 0.83 -3.46 7.21
N PRO A 215 -0.41 -2.96 7.12
CA PRO A 215 -0.90 -2.26 5.94
C PRO A 215 -0.14 -0.94 5.77
N VAL A 216 0.37 -0.71 4.57
CA VAL A 216 0.97 0.58 4.16
C VAL A 216 -0.02 1.25 3.24
N LEU A 217 -0.69 2.27 3.73
CA LEU A 217 -1.67 3.04 2.99
C LEU A 217 -0.98 3.87 1.89
N PRO A 218 -1.67 4.16 0.79
CA PRO A 218 -1.14 5.03 -0.24
C PRO A 218 -0.93 6.45 0.29
N ASP A 219 0.02 7.16 -0.27
CA ASP A 219 0.20 8.59 -0.13
C ASP A 219 -1.09 9.34 -0.53
N ARG A 220 -1.31 10.52 0.05
CA ARG A 220 -2.49 11.35 -0.19
C ARG A 220 -2.09 12.61 -0.95
N THR A 221 -2.20 12.57 -2.27
CA THR A 221 -1.89 13.73 -3.08
C THR A 221 -3.11 14.62 -3.25
N PRO A 222 -3.06 15.88 -2.79
CA PRO A 222 -4.16 16.83 -2.96
C PRO A 222 -4.57 16.99 -4.43
N VAL A 223 -5.87 17.02 -4.66
CA VAL A 223 -6.47 17.29 -5.98
C VAL A 223 -7.40 18.47 -5.84
N ASP A 224 -7.12 19.50 -6.62
CA ASP A 224 -8.05 20.61 -6.75
C ASP A 224 -9.20 20.18 -7.66
N LEU A 225 -10.36 19.94 -7.07
CA LEU A 225 -11.58 19.60 -7.79
C LEU A 225 -12.44 20.85 -7.93
N PRO A 226 -13.04 21.06 -9.11
CA PRO A 226 -14.13 22.01 -9.21
C PRO A 226 -15.25 21.60 -8.23
N PRO A 227 -16.09 22.53 -7.77
CA PRO A 227 -17.24 22.16 -6.96
C PRO A 227 -18.03 21.08 -7.69
N VAL A 228 -18.10 19.91 -7.07
CA VAL A 228 -18.78 18.75 -7.65
C VAL A 228 -20.26 19.14 -7.77
N ALA A 229 -20.76 19.21 -8.99
CA ALA A 229 -22.17 19.49 -9.23
C ALA A 229 -22.99 18.36 -8.60
N THR A 230 -23.53 18.62 -7.43
CA THR A 230 -24.41 17.68 -6.74
C THR A 230 -25.77 17.79 -7.43
N HIS A 231 -26.09 16.85 -8.30
CA HIS A 231 -27.46 16.73 -8.76
C HIS A 231 -28.29 16.27 -7.57
N ARG A 232 -29.10 17.14 -7.01
CA ARG A 232 -30.17 16.76 -6.08
C ARG A 232 -31.14 15.90 -6.89
N LEU A 233 -30.94 14.59 -6.88
CA LEU A 233 -31.94 13.64 -7.38
C LEU A 233 -33.09 13.67 -6.39
N PHE A 234 -34.07 14.56 -6.63
CA PHE A 234 -35.42 14.40 -6.11
C PHE A 234 -36.00 13.18 -6.80
N GLN A 235 -35.87 12.00 -6.21
CA GLN A 235 -36.66 10.85 -6.62
C GLN A 235 -38.05 10.98 -5.94
N PRO A 236 -39.12 11.35 -6.68
CA PRO A 236 -40.46 11.15 -6.18
C PRO A 236 -40.74 9.64 -6.20
N GLY A 237 -40.80 9.00 -5.07
CA GLY A 237 -41.10 7.57 -4.94
C GLY A 237 -40.13 6.76 -4.10
N GLY A 238 -39.31 7.39 -3.26
CA GLY A 238 -38.23 6.79 -2.48
C GLY A 238 -38.58 5.76 -1.41
N ILE A 239 -39.82 5.27 -1.33
CA ILE A 239 -40.26 4.28 -0.34
C ILE A 239 -39.61 2.90 -0.57
N ALA A 240 -39.27 2.55 -1.80
CA ALA A 240 -38.71 1.22 -2.10
C ALA A 240 -37.21 1.10 -1.85
N LEU A 241 -36.44 2.20 -1.84
CA LEU A 241 -34.99 2.20 -1.60
C LEU A 241 -34.64 2.37 -0.11
N ALA A 242 -35.51 2.96 0.67
CA ALA A 242 -35.36 3.08 2.13
C ALA A 242 -35.53 1.73 2.86
N GLN A 243 -36.17 0.75 2.26
CA GLN A 243 -36.38 -0.57 2.89
C GLN A 243 -35.09 -1.42 3.03
N HIS A 244 -33.97 -1.03 2.39
CA HIS A 244 -32.70 -1.75 2.50
C HIS A 244 -31.62 -1.03 3.29
N VAL A 245 -31.89 0.16 3.79
CA VAL A 245 -30.97 0.93 4.64
C VAL A 245 -31.76 1.41 5.85
N GLY A 246 -31.66 0.69 6.92
CA GLY A 246 -32.17 0.90 8.29
C GLY A 246 -33.25 1.98 8.49
N ASP A 247 -34.38 1.56 9.07
CA ASP A 247 -35.47 2.41 9.56
C ASP A 247 -34.98 3.59 10.42
N SER A 248 -34.63 4.71 9.81
CA SER A 248 -34.54 6.00 10.50
C SER A 248 -35.63 6.91 9.97
N GLU A 249 -36.84 6.64 10.41
CA GLU A 249 -37.93 7.59 10.31
C GLU A 249 -37.74 8.65 11.41
N GLU A 250 -36.96 9.71 11.12
CA GLU A 250 -36.82 10.79 12.07
C GLU A 250 -38.13 11.56 12.12
N PHE A 251 -38.81 11.55 13.30
CA PHE A 251 -40.09 12.20 13.50
C PHE A 251 -39.91 13.73 13.36
N ARG A 252 -40.61 14.36 12.43
CA ARG A 252 -40.55 15.78 12.19
C ARG A 252 -41.63 16.53 13.00
N CYS A 253 -42.90 16.19 12.76
CA CYS A 253 -44.03 16.87 13.40
C CYS A 253 -45.33 16.05 13.30
N LEU A 254 -46.34 16.50 14.03
CA LEU A 254 -47.73 16.06 13.87
C LEU A 254 -48.50 17.11 13.09
N ARG A 255 -49.20 16.71 12.03
CA ARG A 255 -50.10 17.60 11.26
C ARG A 255 -51.49 17.01 11.09
N ASP A 256 -52.43 17.83 10.76
CA ASP A 256 -53.78 17.36 10.45
C ASP A 256 -53.78 16.47 9.20
N TYR A 257 -54.60 15.42 9.25
CA TYR A 257 -54.81 14.50 8.13
C TYR A 257 -55.37 15.23 6.89
N ARG A 258 -54.85 14.86 5.75
CA ARG A 258 -55.37 15.28 4.44
C ARG A 258 -55.84 14.07 3.64
N PRO A 259 -56.94 14.20 2.85
CA PRO A 259 -57.33 13.09 1.95
C PRO A 259 -56.16 12.67 1.05
N GLY A 260 -55.80 11.38 1.10
CA GLY A 260 -54.65 10.81 0.38
C GLY A 260 -53.47 10.40 1.30
N ASP A 261 -53.47 10.83 2.57
CA ASP A 261 -52.45 10.36 3.52
C ASP A 261 -52.67 8.91 3.87
N PRO A 262 -51.57 8.10 4.00
CA PRO A 262 -51.69 6.71 4.34
C PRO A 262 -52.17 6.50 5.79
N LEU A 263 -53.20 5.70 5.97
CA LEU A 263 -53.85 5.45 7.27
C LEU A 263 -52.84 4.88 8.32
N ARG A 264 -51.79 4.20 7.91
CA ARG A 264 -50.70 3.71 8.79
C ARG A 264 -49.91 4.82 9.49
N SER A 265 -49.91 6.03 8.93
CA SER A 265 -49.22 7.19 9.47
C SER A 265 -50.05 7.96 10.50
N ILE A 266 -51.29 7.54 10.74
CA ILE A 266 -52.15 8.18 11.75
C ILE A 266 -51.59 7.93 13.16
N HIS A 267 -51.45 9.03 13.92
CA HIS A 267 -51.06 8.97 15.32
C HIS A 267 -52.31 8.74 16.18
N TRP A 268 -52.71 7.51 16.38
CA TRP A 268 -53.94 7.11 17.04
C TRP A 268 -54.09 7.69 18.45
N ARG A 269 -52.99 7.89 19.17
CA ARG A 269 -53.02 8.46 20.53
C ARG A 269 -53.44 9.96 20.52
N SER A 270 -52.97 10.71 19.51
CA SER A 270 -53.38 12.12 19.32
C SER A 270 -54.82 12.20 18.80
N PHE A 271 -55.21 11.32 17.89
CA PHE A 271 -56.55 11.20 17.39
C PHE A 271 -57.56 10.98 18.54
N ALA A 272 -57.31 10.06 19.46
CA ALA A 272 -58.15 9.78 20.63
C ALA A 272 -58.30 10.99 21.58
N ARG A 273 -57.28 11.86 21.61
CA ARG A 273 -57.31 13.04 22.51
C ARG A 273 -57.98 14.24 21.91
N MET A 274 -57.79 14.47 20.59
CA MET A 274 -58.19 15.70 19.90
C MET A 274 -59.45 15.55 19.05
N GLY A 275 -59.95 14.31 18.87
CA GLY A 275 -61.11 13.99 18.06
C GLY A 275 -60.91 14.28 16.55
N LYS A 276 -59.70 14.61 16.13
CA LYS A 276 -59.32 14.87 14.74
C LYS A 276 -58.21 13.96 14.32
N PRO A 277 -58.23 13.38 13.09
CA PRO A 277 -57.15 12.52 12.62
C PRO A 277 -55.89 13.37 12.40
N ILE A 278 -54.79 12.94 13.06
CA ILE A 278 -53.49 13.57 13.03
C ILE A 278 -52.50 12.56 12.45
N VAL A 279 -51.66 12.99 11.51
CA VAL A 279 -50.69 12.18 10.83
C VAL A 279 -49.28 12.52 11.33
N ARG A 280 -48.45 11.49 11.55
CA ARG A 280 -47.02 11.66 11.80
C ARG A 280 -46.36 11.97 10.46
N GLU A 281 -45.71 13.11 10.40
CA GLU A 281 -44.83 13.48 9.31
C GLU A 281 -43.41 13.15 9.69
N PHE A 282 -42.80 12.33 8.85
CA PHE A 282 -41.38 11.94 9.00
C PHE A 282 -40.54 12.77 8.05
N GLN A 283 -39.32 13.09 8.45
CA GLN A 283 -38.38 13.75 7.60
C GLN A 283 -37.70 12.67 6.76
N GLU A 284 -37.87 12.74 5.44
CA GLU A 284 -37.11 11.89 4.53
C GLU A 284 -35.65 12.36 4.58
N GLU A 285 -34.78 11.54 5.15
CA GLU A 285 -33.34 11.78 5.07
C GLU A 285 -32.84 11.43 3.67
N PHE A 286 -32.43 12.42 2.93
CA PHE A 286 -31.83 12.26 1.60
C PHE A 286 -30.33 12.05 1.76
N PHE A 287 -29.85 10.85 1.48
CA PHE A 287 -28.43 10.57 1.44
C PHE A 287 -27.83 11.01 0.11
N SER A 288 -26.83 11.87 0.15
CA SER A 288 -26.04 12.15 -1.03
C SER A 288 -25.05 10.99 -1.27
N ARG A 289 -25.26 10.22 -2.32
CA ARG A 289 -24.39 9.11 -2.69
C ARG A 289 -23.40 9.56 -3.75
N GLN A 290 -22.12 9.48 -3.44
CA GLN A 290 -21.03 9.83 -4.36
C GLN A 290 -20.34 8.56 -4.85
N ALA A 291 -20.08 8.45 -6.16
CA ALA A 291 -19.26 7.37 -6.71
C ALA A 291 -17.88 7.89 -7.07
N LEU A 292 -16.85 7.20 -6.57
CA LEU A 292 -15.48 7.33 -7.00
C LEU A 292 -15.13 6.14 -7.88
N VAL A 293 -14.95 6.39 -9.15
CA VAL A 293 -14.60 5.38 -10.16
C VAL A 293 -13.11 5.42 -10.39
N LEU A 294 -12.42 4.30 -10.15
CA LEU A 294 -10.99 4.20 -10.31
C LEU A 294 -10.65 3.23 -11.44
N ASP A 295 -10.00 3.74 -12.48
CA ASP A 295 -9.42 2.94 -13.54
C ASP A 295 -8.16 2.24 -13.02
N THR A 296 -8.14 0.92 -13.14
CA THR A 296 -7.04 0.06 -12.70
C THR A 296 -6.23 -0.52 -13.86
N SER A 297 -6.52 -0.12 -15.10
CA SER A 297 -5.85 -0.62 -16.29
C SER A 297 -4.45 -0.02 -16.43
N ALA A 298 -3.46 -0.69 -15.86
CA ALA A 298 -2.07 -0.25 -15.98
C ALA A 298 -1.16 -1.39 -16.43
N PRO A 299 -0.07 -1.08 -17.16
CA PRO A 299 0.77 -2.09 -17.80
C PRO A 299 1.60 -2.90 -16.81
N TYR A 300 1.84 -2.38 -15.61
CA TYR A 300 2.63 -3.05 -14.56
C TYR A 300 2.36 -2.44 -13.19
N PRO A 301 2.61 -3.18 -12.09
CA PRO A 301 2.54 -2.67 -10.72
C PRO A 301 3.51 -1.49 -10.51
N PHE A 302 3.08 -0.51 -9.73
CA PHE A 302 3.84 0.70 -9.44
C PHE A 302 4.11 1.59 -10.67
N ALA A 303 3.30 1.48 -11.73
CA ALA A 303 3.32 2.44 -12.83
C ALA A 303 3.02 3.86 -12.30
N PRO A 304 3.80 4.89 -12.65
CA PRO A 304 3.65 6.23 -12.06
C PRO A 304 2.23 6.80 -12.18
N GLY A 305 1.57 6.63 -13.31
CA GLY A 305 0.18 7.04 -13.50
C GLY A 305 -0.79 6.30 -12.58
N PHE A 306 -0.62 4.98 -12.42
CA PHE A 306 -1.45 4.16 -11.55
C PHE A 306 -1.27 4.54 -10.07
N GLU A 307 -0.03 4.74 -9.61
CA GLU A 307 0.24 5.19 -8.24
C GLU A 307 -0.35 6.59 -8.00
N ARG A 308 -0.26 7.49 -8.98
CA ARG A 308 -0.89 8.82 -8.91
C ARG A 308 -2.41 8.72 -8.79
N ALA A 309 -3.05 7.85 -9.57
CA ALA A 309 -4.50 7.61 -9.50
C ALA A 309 -4.92 7.14 -8.11
N ILE A 310 -4.16 6.21 -7.55
CA ILE A 310 -4.43 5.67 -6.21
C ILE A 310 -4.22 6.73 -5.12
N SER A 311 -3.15 7.54 -5.20
CA SER A 311 -2.90 8.63 -4.25
C SER A 311 -4.01 9.68 -4.29
N MET A 312 -4.51 10.01 -5.47
CA MET A 312 -5.65 10.91 -5.65
C MET A 312 -6.94 10.31 -5.10
N ALA A 313 -7.20 9.03 -5.39
CA ALA A 313 -8.34 8.31 -4.83
C ALA A 313 -8.28 8.26 -3.30
N ALA A 314 -7.11 8.01 -2.73
CA ALA A 314 -6.90 8.00 -1.28
C ALA A 314 -7.18 9.37 -0.65
N TRP A 315 -6.74 10.45 -1.30
CA TRP A 315 -7.03 11.80 -0.84
C TRP A 315 -8.54 12.11 -0.89
N LEU A 316 -9.22 11.74 -1.99
CA LEU A 316 -10.66 11.90 -2.13
C LEU A 316 -11.44 11.10 -1.09
N ILE A 317 -11.00 9.90 -0.77
CA ILE A 317 -11.59 9.04 0.26
C ILE A 317 -11.38 9.63 1.67
N ALA A 318 -10.22 10.23 1.93
CA ALA A 318 -9.88 10.78 3.23
C ALA A 318 -10.47 12.16 3.52
N ARG A 319 -11.08 12.83 2.53
CA ARG A 319 -11.72 14.15 2.74
C ARG A 319 -12.85 14.05 3.77
N PRO A 320 -12.97 15.05 4.65
CA PRO A 320 -14.14 15.17 5.49
C PRO A 320 -15.42 15.27 4.62
N ARG A 321 -16.43 14.53 4.99
CA ARG A 321 -17.74 14.52 4.34
C ARG A 321 -18.80 14.73 5.38
N ASP A 322 -19.96 15.20 4.90
CA ASP A 322 -21.14 15.26 5.75
C ASP A 322 -21.48 13.86 6.27
N ALA A 323 -21.90 13.78 7.53
CA ALA A 323 -22.21 12.51 8.20
C ALA A 323 -23.25 11.67 7.45
N GLU A 324 -24.05 12.30 6.60
CA GLU A 324 -25.12 11.70 5.81
C GLU A 324 -24.69 11.28 4.40
N SER A 325 -23.42 11.49 4.01
CA SER A 325 -22.95 11.15 2.68
C SER A 325 -22.39 9.72 2.62
N LEU A 326 -22.74 8.98 1.55
CA LEU A 326 -22.20 7.69 1.22
C LEU A 326 -21.18 7.81 0.09
N LEU A 327 -20.05 7.11 0.21
CA LEU A 327 -19.07 6.99 -0.85
C LEU A 327 -19.01 5.56 -1.37
N ASP A 328 -19.23 5.40 -2.65
CA ASP A 328 -18.98 4.16 -3.37
C ASP A 328 -17.64 4.23 -4.08
N LEU A 329 -16.70 3.39 -3.71
CA LEU A 329 -15.49 3.14 -4.48
C LEU A 329 -15.76 2.02 -5.48
N VAL A 330 -15.66 2.33 -6.78
CA VAL A 330 -15.87 1.38 -7.89
C VAL A 330 -14.57 1.21 -8.66
N PHE A 331 -14.09 -0.01 -8.77
CA PHE A 331 -12.87 -0.32 -9.51
C PHE A 331 -12.95 -1.73 -10.12
N VAL A 332 -12.03 -2.04 -11.04
CA VAL A 332 -11.91 -3.36 -11.64
C VAL A 332 -10.76 -4.12 -10.96
N GLY A 333 -11.04 -5.36 -10.53
CA GLY A 333 -10.06 -6.33 -10.07
C GLY A 333 -10.15 -7.58 -10.94
N ASP A 334 -10.36 -8.73 -10.34
CA ASP A 334 -10.81 -9.97 -11.01
C ASP A 334 -12.21 -9.80 -11.60
N ARG A 335 -12.99 -8.95 -11.02
CA ARG A 335 -14.34 -8.49 -11.41
C ARG A 335 -14.48 -7.02 -11.02
N VAL A 336 -15.62 -6.42 -11.34
CA VAL A 336 -15.94 -5.07 -10.86
C VAL A 336 -16.33 -5.15 -9.39
N HIS A 337 -15.61 -4.40 -8.57
CA HIS A 337 -15.85 -4.24 -7.15
C HIS A 337 -16.53 -2.91 -6.88
N ARG A 338 -17.52 -2.92 -5.99
CA ARG A 338 -18.15 -1.74 -5.44
C ARG A 338 -18.14 -1.84 -3.93
N LEU A 339 -17.49 -0.90 -3.27
CA LEU A 339 -17.36 -0.84 -1.83
C LEU A 339 -17.94 0.47 -1.33
N THR A 340 -18.88 0.40 -0.42
CA THR A 340 -19.55 1.58 0.15
C THR A 340 -18.99 1.87 1.53
N ALA A 341 -18.68 3.14 1.78
CA ALA A 341 -18.30 3.66 3.09
C ALA A 341 -19.16 4.88 3.44
N GLY A 342 -19.43 5.07 4.73
CA GLY A 342 -20.23 6.13 5.29
C GLY A 342 -21.23 5.61 6.31
N ARG A 343 -21.62 6.44 7.30
CA ARG A 343 -22.46 6.01 8.45
C ARG A 343 -21.88 4.73 9.11
N SER A 344 -22.70 3.69 9.21
CA SER A 344 -22.34 2.38 9.79
C SER A 344 -21.93 1.31 8.76
N LEU A 345 -21.93 1.62 7.44
CA LEU A 345 -21.75 0.66 6.36
C LEU A 345 -20.29 0.31 6.03
N GLY A 346 -19.32 1.03 6.59
CA GLY A 346 -17.90 0.81 6.37
C GLY A 346 -17.08 2.04 6.75
N SER A 347 -15.86 1.81 7.21
CA SER A 347 -14.96 2.90 7.56
C SER A 347 -14.18 3.38 6.33
N THR A 348 -13.81 4.65 6.33
CA THR A 348 -12.87 5.24 5.38
C THR A 348 -11.55 4.43 5.34
N ASP A 349 -11.11 3.94 6.50
CA ASP A 349 -9.90 3.12 6.63
C ASP A 349 -9.99 1.81 5.86
N MET A 350 -11.17 1.20 5.79
CA MET A 350 -11.38 -0.02 4.99
C MET A 350 -11.11 0.26 3.50
N LEU A 351 -11.63 1.35 2.95
CA LEU A 351 -11.39 1.73 1.56
C LEU A 351 -9.91 2.02 1.29
N LEU A 352 -9.23 2.71 2.22
CA LEU A 352 -7.80 2.99 2.11
C LEU A 352 -6.95 1.70 2.15
N ARG A 353 -7.33 0.73 2.98
CA ARG A 353 -6.67 -0.60 3.03
C ARG A 353 -6.87 -1.39 1.73
N VAL A 354 -8.02 -1.26 1.09
CA VAL A 354 -8.28 -1.85 -0.23
C VAL A 354 -7.37 -1.20 -1.27
N LEU A 355 -7.28 0.14 -1.31
CA LEU A 355 -6.37 0.85 -2.20
C LEU A 355 -4.90 0.46 -1.98
N ALA A 356 -4.52 0.17 -0.73
CA ALA A 356 -3.15 -0.27 -0.41
C ALA A 356 -2.77 -1.58 -1.11
N THR A 357 -3.73 -2.50 -1.28
CA THR A 357 -3.49 -3.82 -1.86
C THR A 357 -3.90 -3.96 -3.32
N LEU A 358 -4.43 -2.88 -3.92
CA LEU A 358 -4.93 -2.90 -5.28
C LEU A 358 -3.82 -3.16 -6.30
N VAL A 359 -4.06 -4.12 -7.20
CA VAL A 359 -3.13 -4.52 -8.27
C VAL A 359 -3.68 -4.03 -9.61
N PRO A 360 -2.83 -3.65 -10.57
CA PRO A 360 -3.30 -3.26 -11.89
C PRO A 360 -3.94 -4.44 -12.64
N THR A 361 -4.91 -4.12 -13.48
CA THR A 361 -5.62 -5.08 -14.34
C THR A 361 -5.28 -4.86 -15.81
N PRO A 362 -5.49 -5.85 -16.68
CA PRO A 362 -5.33 -5.68 -18.13
C PRO A 362 -6.26 -4.58 -18.69
N ALA A 363 -5.85 -3.93 -19.77
CA ALA A 363 -6.57 -2.82 -20.39
C ALA A 363 -7.99 -3.19 -20.84
N ASP A 364 -8.23 -4.44 -21.24
CA ASP A 364 -9.55 -4.93 -21.74
C ASP A 364 -10.62 -4.98 -20.65
N SER A 365 -10.24 -4.91 -19.39
CA SER A 365 -11.17 -5.01 -18.26
C SER A 365 -12.06 -3.79 -18.06
N ILE A 366 -11.76 -2.66 -18.70
CA ILE A 366 -12.51 -1.40 -18.53
C ILE A 366 -13.94 -1.49 -19.04
N GLY A 367 -14.21 -2.30 -20.05
CA GLY A 367 -15.56 -2.51 -20.59
C GLY A 367 -16.57 -2.99 -19.54
N SER A 368 -16.13 -3.82 -18.60
CA SER A 368 -16.96 -4.31 -17.50
C SER A 368 -17.31 -3.20 -16.48
N LEU A 369 -16.40 -2.24 -16.25
CA LEU A 369 -16.64 -1.07 -15.40
C LEU A 369 -17.82 -0.23 -15.93
N LEU A 370 -17.90 -0.06 -17.27
CA LEU A 370 -18.95 0.68 -17.93
C LEU A 370 -20.32 0.14 -17.62
N THR A 371 -20.46 -1.17 -17.77
CA THR A 371 -21.75 -1.86 -17.57
C THR A 371 -22.25 -1.68 -16.13
N VAL A 372 -21.33 -1.71 -15.15
CA VAL A 372 -21.70 -1.51 -13.74
C VAL A 372 -22.04 -0.04 -13.45
N LEU A 373 -21.28 0.89 -14.03
CA LEU A 373 -21.56 2.32 -13.91
C LEU A 373 -22.94 2.67 -14.48
N GLU A 374 -23.25 2.16 -15.66
CA GLU A 374 -24.55 2.39 -16.32
C GLU A 374 -25.73 1.87 -15.50
N ARG A 375 -25.59 0.72 -14.85
CA ARG A 375 -26.67 0.15 -14.01
C ARG A 375 -26.92 0.93 -12.72
N HIS A 376 -25.90 1.61 -12.19
CA HIS A 376 -25.98 2.29 -10.89
C HIS A 376 -25.96 3.82 -10.99
N ALA A 377 -25.86 4.33 -12.22
CA ALA A 377 -25.78 5.77 -12.48
C ALA A 377 -26.97 6.56 -11.87
N ASP A 378 -28.16 5.99 -11.93
CA ASP A 378 -29.39 6.59 -11.41
C ASP A 378 -29.48 6.62 -9.87
N GLN A 379 -28.57 5.91 -9.17
CA GLN A 379 -28.51 5.82 -7.71
C GLN A 379 -27.50 6.78 -7.09
N VAL A 380 -26.76 7.53 -7.91
CA VAL A 380 -25.60 8.31 -7.47
C VAL A 380 -25.82 9.78 -7.73
N ALA A 381 -25.63 10.62 -6.70
CA ALA A 381 -25.79 12.08 -6.80
C ALA A 381 -24.62 12.74 -7.55
N SER A 382 -23.43 12.17 -7.49
CA SER A 382 -22.25 12.68 -8.19
C SER A 382 -21.25 11.56 -8.49
N ILE A 383 -20.52 11.69 -9.60
CA ILE A 383 -19.51 10.74 -10.04
C ILE A 383 -18.18 11.48 -10.22
N VAL A 384 -17.13 10.96 -9.58
CA VAL A 384 -15.75 11.35 -9.84
C VAL A 384 -15.05 10.16 -10.47
N ALA A 385 -14.59 10.28 -11.69
CA ALA A 385 -13.90 9.22 -12.43
C ALA A 385 -12.41 9.58 -12.60
N ILE A 386 -11.52 8.67 -12.21
CA ILE A 386 -10.08 8.78 -12.40
C ILE A 386 -9.66 7.77 -13.46
N PHE A 387 -9.25 8.25 -14.63
CA PHE A 387 -8.83 7.44 -15.76
C PHE A 387 -7.32 7.54 -16.00
N LEU A 388 -6.73 6.42 -16.44
CA LEU A 388 -5.30 6.31 -16.76
C LEU A 388 -4.99 6.61 -18.23
N ALA A 389 -6.01 6.76 -19.07
CA ALA A 389 -5.92 7.14 -20.46
C ALA A 389 -7.23 7.80 -20.89
N TRP A 390 -7.22 8.50 -22.03
CA TRP A 390 -8.41 9.09 -22.63
C TRP A 390 -8.60 8.53 -24.03
N ASP A 391 -9.18 7.35 -24.12
CA ASP A 391 -9.47 6.61 -25.35
C ASP A 391 -10.98 6.62 -25.69
N ASP A 392 -11.31 6.05 -26.84
CA ASP A 392 -12.72 5.99 -27.31
C ASP A 392 -13.63 5.21 -26.37
N VAL A 393 -13.10 4.22 -25.68
CA VAL A 393 -13.87 3.42 -24.73
C VAL A 393 -14.30 4.28 -23.54
N ARG A 394 -13.35 5.00 -22.93
CA ARG A 394 -13.59 5.90 -21.79
C ARG A 394 -14.46 7.09 -22.19
N ARG A 395 -14.24 7.63 -23.39
CA ARG A 395 -15.04 8.71 -23.96
C ARG A 395 -16.51 8.31 -24.12
N LYS A 396 -16.78 7.14 -24.67
CA LYS A 396 -18.16 6.60 -24.79
C LYS A 396 -18.86 6.45 -23.46
N VAL A 397 -18.13 6.09 -22.40
CA VAL A 397 -18.69 6.04 -21.03
C VAL A 397 -19.24 7.38 -20.62
N VAL A 398 -18.37 8.38 -20.69
CA VAL A 398 -18.70 9.75 -20.24
C VAL A 398 -19.85 10.30 -21.08
N GLN A 399 -19.87 10.06 -22.40
CA GLN A 399 -20.97 10.46 -23.28
C GLN A 399 -22.30 9.84 -22.85
N ARG A 400 -22.32 8.55 -22.51
CA ARG A 400 -23.52 7.87 -22.03
C ARG A 400 -24.02 8.39 -20.70
N LEU A 401 -23.11 8.76 -19.78
CA LEU A 401 -23.48 9.40 -18.52
C LEU A 401 -24.10 10.78 -18.77
N LEU A 402 -23.50 11.57 -19.68
CA LEU A 402 -24.02 12.88 -20.06
C LEU A 402 -25.40 12.78 -20.74
N ALA A 403 -25.62 11.77 -21.60
CA ALA A 403 -26.92 11.51 -22.23
C ALA A 403 -28.03 11.18 -21.21
N ARG A 404 -27.66 10.69 -20.02
CA ARG A 404 -28.56 10.47 -18.89
C ARG A 404 -28.72 11.69 -17.96
N GLY A 405 -28.14 12.84 -18.33
CA GLY A 405 -28.16 14.05 -17.50
C GLY A 405 -27.16 14.05 -16.33
N ILE A 406 -26.30 13.02 -16.22
CA ILE A 406 -25.30 12.94 -15.14
C ILE A 406 -24.01 13.61 -15.63
N ARG A 407 -23.55 14.65 -14.92
CA ARG A 407 -22.28 15.33 -15.24
C ARG A 407 -21.17 14.81 -14.33
N PRO A 408 -20.34 13.85 -14.79
CA PRO A 408 -19.21 13.35 -13.99
C PRO A 408 -18.07 14.38 -13.97
N THR A 409 -17.31 14.41 -12.89
CA THR A 409 -15.98 15.03 -12.87
C THR A 409 -14.96 13.98 -13.32
N VAL A 410 -14.31 14.22 -14.45
CA VAL A 410 -13.35 13.26 -15.05
C VAL A 410 -11.94 13.76 -14.87
N LEU A 411 -11.12 12.98 -14.20
CA LEU A 411 -9.69 13.23 -14.00
C LEU A 411 -8.90 12.25 -14.87
N VAL A 412 -8.16 12.76 -15.84
CA VAL A 412 -7.31 11.95 -16.71
C VAL A 412 -5.85 12.14 -16.33
N ILE A 413 -5.17 11.04 -16.05
CA ILE A 413 -3.77 11.04 -15.67
C ILE A 413 -2.93 10.84 -16.92
N GLU A 414 -2.14 11.85 -17.28
CA GLU A 414 -1.24 11.79 -18.42
C GLU A 414 0.10 11.17 -18.04
N ALA A 415 0.41 10.03 -18.66
CA ALA A 415 1.64 9.28 -18.37
C ALA A 415 2.91 9.82 -19.08
N GLY A 416 2.83 10.92 -19.86
CA GLY A 416 3.96 11.51 -20.55
C GLY A 416 3.58 12.70 -21.43
N PRO A 417 4.57 13.44 -21.95
CA PRO A 417 4.34 14.61 -22.80
C PRO A 417 3.75 14.28 -24.17
N ASP A 418 3.79 13.00 -24.59
CA ASP A 418 3.31 12.53 -25.89
C ASP A 418 1.88 11.96 -25.86
N SER A 419 1.14 12.09 -24.77
CA SER A 419 -0.27 11.72 -24.79
C SER A 419 -0.99 12.73 -25.70
N ALA A 420 -1.40 12.27 -26.89
CA ALA A 420 -2.05 13.09 -27.90
C ALA A 420 -3.13 13.96 -27.26
N VAL A 421 -2.92 15.26 -27.31
CA VAL A 421 -3.89 16.27 -26.88
C VAL A 421 -5.07 16.19 -27.83
N VAL A 422 -6.00 15.28 -27.58
CA VAL A 422 -7.31 15.34 -28.21
C VAL A 422 -8.08 16.40 -27.44
N ASP A 423 -8.12 17.58 -28.00
CA ASP A 423 -8.88 18.70 -27.48
C ASP A 423 -10.38 18.41 -27.73
N ASP A 424 -11.00 17.74 -26.76
CA ASP A 424 -12.41 17.38 -26.82
C ASP A 424 -13.26 18.55 -26.27
N ALA A 425 -13.52 19.53 -27.10
CA ALA A 425 -14.37 20.68 -26.77
C ALA A 425 -15.73 20.27 -26.17
N ALA A 426 -16.21 19.07 -26.50
CA ALA A 426 -17.45 18.49 -25.96
C ALA A 426 -17.42 18.18 -24.46
N PHE A 427 -16.23 18.08 -23.84
CA PHE A 427 -16.05 17.76 -22.43
C PHE A 427 -15.47 18.91 -21.60
N THR A 428 -15.48 20.12 -22.15
CA THR A 428 -15.02 21.34 -21.47
C THR A 428 -15.78 21.53 -20.15
N GLY A 429 -15.03 21.72 -19.06
CA GLY A 429 -15.58 21.88 -17.70
C GLY A 429 -15.90 20.59 -16.94
N ILE A 430 -15.79 19.41 -17.60
CA ILE A 430 -16.00 18.10 -16.99
C ILE A 430 -14.68 17.36 -16.86
N LEU A 431 -13.83 17.49 -17.88
CA LEU A 431 -12.54 16.79 -18.01
C LEU A 431 -11.41 17.67 -17.49
N ARG A 432 -10.59 17.11 -16.60
CA ARG A 432 -9.37 17.74 -16.11
C ARG A 432 -8.19 16.79 -16.30
N ARG A 433 -7.16 17.28 -16.96
CA ARG A 433 -5.91 16.53 -17.19
C ARG A 433 -4.94 16.79 -16.05
N ILE A 434 -4.31 15.76 -15.56
CA ILE A 434 -3.36 15.79 -14.45
C ILE A 434 -2.06 15.17 -14.88
N ALA A 435 -1.01 16.00 -14.95
CA ALA A 435 0.32 15.52 -15.27
C ALA A 435 0.88 14.64 -14.14
N VAL A 436 1.53 13.56 -14.52
CA VAL A 436 2.35 12.78 -13.60
C VAL A 436 3.68 13.55 -13.42
N PRO A 437 4.04 13.96 -12.20
CA PRO A 437 5.36 14.54 -11.99
C PRO A 437 6.40 13.51 -12.40
N ALA A 438 7.43 13.98 -13.13
CA ALA A 438 8.55 13.13 -13.51
C ALA A 438 9.04 12.39 -12.26
N ALA A 439 9.13 11.07 -12.35
CA ALA A 439 9.51 10.24 -11.20
C ALA A 439 10.83 10.78 -10.66
N VAL A 440 10.80 11.34 -9.47
CA VAL A 440 12.01 11.59 -8.69
C VAL A 440 12.61 10.21 -8.46
N SER A 441 13.64 9.88 -9.23
CA SER A 441 14.41 8.66 -8.99
C SER A 441 14.85 8.72 -7.53
N PRO A 442 14.44 7.79 -6.66
CA PRO A 442 15.00 7.76 -5.33
C PRO A 442 16.51 7.61 -5.53
N SER A 443 17.27 8.60 -5.09
CA SER A 443 18.72 8.49 -5.10
C SER A 443 19.06 7.16 -4.42
N LEU A 444 19.78 6.33 -5.14
CA LEU A 444 20.48 5.20 -4.55
C LEU A 444 21.48 5.82 -3.57
N ALA A 445 21.04 6.08 -2.36
CA ALA A 445 21.97 6.27 -1.26
C ALA A 445 22.65 4.93 -1.01
N PRO A 446 23.97 4.90 -0.84
CA PRO A 446 24.80 3.72 -0.83
C PRO A 446 24.47 2.73 0.30
#